data_33f22f013ce295732a4635fea9437e05
#
_entry.id   33f22f013ce295732a4635fea9437e05
#
_cell.length_a   1.000
_cell.length_b   1.000
_cell.length_c   1.000
_cell.angle_alpha   90.00
_cell.angle_beta   90.00
_cell.angle_gamma   90.00
#
_symmetry.space_group_name_H-M   'P 1'
#
loop_
_entity.id
_entity.type
_entity.pdbx_description
1 polymer ?
#
loop_
_entity_poly.entity_id
_entity_poly.type
_entity_poly.pdbx_seq_one_letter_code
_entity_poly.pdbx_strand_id
1 'polypeptide(L)'
;YFEAYQGEQELGGRELHLSEVVALGKPIILNFWAAQCPPCQIEMPEFQEYYNKNRKKVVMLGVDIGALAGLGLPENAILVLHDLKITYPAVTTVDHHIHDEYKLLGLPATYFINSSGQIAETWTGLLTKEKLEELADALIKAEP
;
A
#
# COMPACT_ATOMS: atom_id res chain seq x y z
N TYR A 1 12.97 -1.18 5.13
CA TYR A 1 12.96 -2.66 5.09
C TYR A 1 11.56 -3.19 5.36
N PHE A 2 11.09 -4.02 4.45
CA PHE A 2 9.76 -4.62 4.51
C PHE A 2 9.84 -6.13 4.50
N GLU A 3 8.90 -6.76 5.18
CA GLU A 3 8.72 -8.21 5.14
C GLU A 3 7.32 -8.50 4.60
N ALA A 4 7.22 -9.32 3.57
CA ALA A 4 5.95 -9.59 2.90
C ALA A 4 5.09 -10.58 3.69
N TYR A 5 3.81 -10.23 3.83
CA TYR A 5 2.79 -11.19 4.24
C TYR A 5 2.34 -12.02 3.03
N GLN A 6 2.26 -11.37 1.88
CA GLN A 6 1.79 -11.98 0.63
C GLN A 6 2.27 -11.15 -0.57
N GLY A 7 2.24 -11.74 -1.76
CA GLY A 7 2.63 -11.06 -2.99
C GLY A 7 4.13 -11.10 -3.26
N GLU A 8 4.87 -12.03 -2.65
CA GLU A 8 6.33 -12.13 -2.79
C GLU A 8 6.75 -12.28 -4.24
N GLN A 9 6.00 -13.03 -5.04
CA GLN A 9 6.32 -13.23 -6.46
C GLN A 9 6.24 -11.93 -7.25
N GLU A 10 5.24 -11.12 -6.98
CA GLU A 10 5.05 -9.82 -7.64
C GLU A 10 6.12 -8.81 -7.20
N LEU A 11 6.49 -8.85 -5.93
CA LEU A 11 7.45 -7.91 -5.36
C LEU A 11 8.92 -8.28 -5.65
N GLY A 12 9.17 -9.52 -6.03
CA GLY A 12 10.52 -10.00 -6.30
C GLY A 12 11.24 -10.57 -5.08
N GLY A 13 10.55 -10.73 -3.95
CA GLY A 13 11.13 -11.32 -2.76
C GLY A 13 10.26 -11.14 -1.53
N ARG A 14 10.64 -11.82 -0.45
CA ARG A 14 9.93 -11.77 0.83
C ARG A 14 10.44 -10.64 1.72
N GLU A 15 11.75 -10.39 1.68
CA GLU A 15 12.41 -9.32 2.43
C GLU A 15 12.94 -8.33 1.42
N LEU A 16 12.54 -7.05 1.53
CA LEU A 16 12.84 -6.08 0.49
C LEU A 16 12.84 -4.65 1.01
N HIS A 17 13.46 -3.78 0.24
CA HIS A 17 13.40 -2.34 0.43
C HIS A 17 12.47 -1.74 -0.63
N LEU A 18 11.91 -0.57 -0.36
CA LEU A 18 11.06 0.12 -1.33
C LEU A 18 11.79 0.37 -2.66
N SER A 19 13.10 0.64 -2.61
CA SER A 19 13.90 0.83 -3.82
C SER A 19 13.84 -0.37 -4.76
N GLU A 20 13.71 -1.57 -4.22
CA GLU A 20 13.59 -2.78 -5.02
C GLU A 20 12.21 -2.86 -5.69
N VAL A 21 11.18 -2.35 -5.04
CA VAL A 21 9.84 -2.28 -5.64
C VAL A 21 9.82 -1.22 -6.75
N VAL A 22 10.44 -0.07 -6.52
CA VAL A 22 10.61 0.96 -7.55
C VAL A 22 11.34 0.40 -8.77
N ALA A 23 12.35 -0.43 -8.54
CA ALA A 23 13.14 -1.05 -9.62
C ALA A 23 12.32 -1.98 -10.53
N LEU A 24 11.10 -2.36 -10.14
CA LEU A 24 10.22 -3.13 -11.01
C LEU A 24 9.72 -2.33 -12.22
N GLY A 25 9.87 -1.01 -12.20
CA GLY A 25 9.61 -0.16 -13.35
C GLY A 25 8.15 0.25 -13.54
N LYS A 26 7.31 0.02 -12.55
CA LYS A 26 5.88 0.41 -12.59
C LYS A 26 5.59 1.47 -11.53
N PRO A 27 4.56 2.31 -11.75
CA PRO A 27 4.09 3.17 -10.68
C PRO A 27 3.55 2.35 -9.51
N ILE A 28 3.61 2.92 -8.31
CA ILE A 28 3.26 2.24 -7.06
C ILE A 28 2.15 3.01 -6.37
N ILE A 29 1.12 2.31 -5.94
CA ILE A 29 0.13 2.83 -5.01
C ILE A 29 0.46 2.21 -3.64
N LEU A 30 1.01 3.03 -2.76
CA LEU A 30 1.50 2.63 -1.44
C LEU A 30 0.48 3.06 -0.40
N ASN A 31 -0.10 2.09 0.29
CA ASN A 31 -1.13 2.36 1.30
C ASN A 31 -0.67 1.92 2.68
N PHE A 32 -0.54 2.88 3.59
CA PHE A 32 -0.26 2.59 5.00
C PHE A 32 -1.57 2.30 5.72
N TRP A 33 -1.60 1.18 6.44
CA TRP A 33 -2.81 0.72 7.12
C TRP A 33 -2.48 -0.01 8.41
N ALA A 34 -3.51 -0.40 9.15
CA ALA A 34 -3.38 -1.20 10.36
C ALA A 34 -4.64 -2.05 10.53
N ALA A 35 -4.50 -3.18 11.24
CA ALA A 35 -5.62 -4.09 11.45
C ALA A 35 -6.75 -3.45 12.25
N GLN A 36 -6.41 -2.67 13.28
CA GLN A 36 -7.39 -2.02 14.15
C GLN A 36 -7.67 -0.58 13.69
N CYS A 37 -7.92 -0.42 12.39
CA CYS A 37 -8.20 0.85 11.76
C CYS A 37 -9.45 0.69 10.89
N PRO A 38 -10.66 1.03 11.40
CA PRO A 38 -11.89 0.84 10.63
C PRO A 38 -11.90 1.52 9.26
N PRO A 39 -11.47 2.78 9.10
CA PRO A 39 -11.40 3.38 7.77
C PRO A 39 -10.47 2.65 6.81
N CYS A 40 -9.37 2.06 7.33
CA CYS A 40 -8.47 1.25 6.50
C CYS A 40 -9.21 0.04 5.92
N GLN A 41 -10.00 -0.64 6.74
CA GLN A 41 -10.76 -1.81 6.31
C GLN A 41 -11.87 -1.46 5.32
N ILE A 42 -12.44 -0.27 5.43
CA ILE A 42 -13.49 0.20 4.52
C ILE A 42 -12.96 0.39 3.10
N GLU A 43 -11.75 0.94 2.95
CA GLU A 43 -11.20 1.22 1.62
C GLU A 43 -10.47 0.04 0.96
N MET A 44 -10.03 -0.95 1.75
CA MET A 44 -9.24 -2.07 1.21
C MET A 44 -9.97 -2.86 0.10
N PRO A 45 -11.27 -3.16 0.19
CA PRO A 45 -11.96 -3.79 -0.92
C PRO A 45 -11.96 -2.97 -2.22
N GLU A 46 -11.97 -1.65 -2.11
CA GLU A 46 -11.88 -0.78 -3.29
C GLU A 46 -10.50 -0.85 -3.94
N PHE A 47 -9.45 -0.91 -3.13
CA PHE A 47 -8.09 -1.13 -3.61
C PHE A 47 -7.98 -2.48 -4.31
N GLN A 48 -8.60 -3.51 -3.74
CA GLN A 48 -8.59 -4.85 -4.33
C GLN A 48 -9.27 -4.84 -5.71
N GLU A 49 -10.38 -4.15 -5.84
CA GLU A 49 -11.09 -4.05 -7.11
C GLU A 49 -10.23 -3.33 -8.16
N TYR A 50 -9.57 -2.24 -7.78
CA TYR A 50 -8.67 -1.51 -8.67
C TYR A 50 -7.50 -2.40 -9.08
N TYR A 51 -6.92 -3.11 -8.13
CA TYR A 51 -5.82 -4.05 -8.37
C TYR A 51 -6.20 -5.13 -9.37
N ASN A 52 -7.38 -5.71 -9.21
CA ASN A 52 -7.84 -6.78 -10.11
C ASN A 52 -7.87 -6.33 -11.58
N LYS A 53 -8.19 -5.07 -11.81
CA LYS A 53 -8.30 -4.50 -13.17
C LYS A 53 -6.97 -3.98 -13.71
N ASN A 54 -6.04 -3.58 -12.85
CA ASN A 54 -4.87 -2.81 -13.26
C ASN A 54 -3.52 -3.39 -12.79
N ARG A 55 -3.51 -4.62 -12.30
CA ARG A 55 -2.30 -5.24 -11.72
C ARG A 55 -1.10 -5.32 -12.65
N LYS A 56 -1.33 -5.28 -13.96
CA LYS A 56 -0.25 -5.27 -14.94
C LYS A 56 0.38 -3.90 -15.14
N LYS A 57 -0.33 -2.86 -14.74
CA LYS A 57 0.08 -1.45 -14.97
C LYS A 57 0.64 -0.79 -13.72
N VAL A 58 0.29 -1.28 -12.55
CA VAL A 58 0.63 -0.64 -11.27
C VAL A 58 0.93 -1.70 -10.22
N VAL A 59 1.85 -1.38 -9.30
CA VAL A 59 2.06 -2.18 -8.09
C VAL A 59 1.17 -1.60 -7.00
N MET A 60 0.28 -2.43 -6.44
CA MET A 60 -0.49 -2.08 -5.26
C MET A 60 0.23 -2.66 -4.05
N LEU A 61 0.64 -1.81 -3.11
CA LEU A 61 1.41 -2.25 -1.95
C LEU A 61 0.78 -1.74 -0.66
N GLY A 62 0.22 -2.66 0.12
CA GLY A 62 -0.25 -2.33 1.45
C GLY A 62 0.88 -2.48 2.46
N VAL A 63 1.11 -1.46 3.28
CA VAL A 63 2.14 -1.48 4.31
C VAL A 63 1.48 -1.40 5.67
N ASP A 64 1.48 -2.53 6.39
CA ASP A 64 0.95 -2.60 7.75
C ASP A 64 1.93 -1.97 8.73
N ILE A 65 1.50 -0.91 9.40
CA ILE A 65 2.27 -0.27 10.46
C ILE A 65 1.57 -0.37 11.83
N GLY A 66 0.64 -1.32 11.95
CA GLY A 66 -0.15 -1.49 13.17
C GLY A 66 0.69 -1.70 14.41
N ALA A 67 1.74 -2.50 14.32
CA ALA A 67 2.64 -2.75 15.45
C ALA A 67 3.36 -1.49 15.92
N LEU A 68 3.69 -0.59 14.99
CA LEU A 68 4.33 0.69 15.31
C LEU A 68 3.34 1.71 15.88
N ALA A 69 2.09 1.64 15.44
CA ALA A 69 1.05 2.61 15.81
C ALA A 69 0.20 2.17 17.01
N GLY A 70 0.42 0.96 17.53
CA GLY A 70 -0.43 0.40 18.58
C GLY A 70 -1.82 0.01 18.10
N LEU A 71 -1.97 -0.34 16.82
CA LEU A 71 -3.23 -0.66 16.17
C LEU A 71 -3.29 -2.09 15.63
N GLY A 72 -2.68 -3.01 16.35
CA GLY A 72 -2.75 -4.43 16.06
C GLY A 72 -1.40 -5.04 15.77
N LEU A 73 -1.33 -6.36 15.98
CA LEU A 73 -0.13 -7.17 15.75
C LEU A 73 -0.16 -7.76 14.34
N PRO A 74 0.96 -8.31 13.85
CA PRO A 74 0.99 -8.96 12.53
C PRO A 74 -0.07 -10.04 12.33
N GLU A 75 -0.36 -10.85 13.37
CA GLU A 75 -1.41 -11.88 13.30
C GLU A 75 -2.78 -11.27 12.99
N ASN A 76 -3.07 -10.11 13.58
CA ASN A 76 -4.35 -9.41 13.33
C ASN A 76 -4.40 -8.90 11.89
N ALA A 77 -3.29 -8.39 11.37
CA ALA A 77 -3.22 -7.92 10.00
C ALA A 77 -3.46 -9.05 8.99
N ILE A 78 -2.84 -10.21 9.22
CA ILE A 78 -3.02 -11.37 8.35
C ILE A 78 -4.49 -11.82 8.33
N LEU A 79 -5.17 -11.78 9.49
CA LEU A 79 -6.60 -12.11 9.57
C LEU A 79 -7.45 -11.12 8.76
N VAL A 80 -7.15 -9.83 8.83
CA VAL A 80 -7.88 -8.82 8.04
C VAL A 80 -7.71 -9.08 6.55
N LEU A 81 -6.49 -9.35 6.09
CA LEU A 81 -6.22 -9.67 4.69
C LEU A 81 -7.04 -10.87 4.23
N HIS A 82 -7.09 -11.91 5.05
CA HIS A 82 -7.86 -13.12 4.77
C HIS A 82 -9.37 -12.85 4.75
N ASP A 83 -9.88 -12.18 5.77
CA ASP A 83 -11.31 -11.94 5.92
C ASP A 83 -11.86 -11.02 4.81
N LEU A 84 -11.09 -10.04 4.38
CA LEU A 84 -11.47 -9.13 3.31
C LEU A 84 -11.10 -9.66 1.92
N LYS A 85 -10.48 -10.84 1.85
CA LYS A 85 -10.05 -11.47 0.60
C LYS A 85 -9.11 -10.58 -0.21
N ILE A 86 -8.16 -9.97 0.49
CA ILE A 86 -7.17 -9.11 -0.14
C ILE A 86 -6.04 -9.99 -0.70
N THR A 87 -5.74 -9.82 -1.99
CA THR A 87 -4.69 -10.59 -2.67
C THR A 87 -3.55 -9.72 -3.21
N TYR A 88 -3.70 -8.40 -3.19
CA TYR A 88 -2.59 -7.55 -3.61
C TYR A 88 -1.42 -7.66 -2.61
N PRO A 89 -0.19 -7.35 -3.05
CA PRO A 89 0.97 -7.42 -2.17
C PRO A 89 0.79 -6.62 -0.88
N ALA A 90 1.13 -7.24 0.22
CA ALA A 90 1.03 -6.63 1.55
C ALA A 90 2.26 -6.98 2.36
N VAL A 91 2.83 -5.97 2.99
CA VAL A 91 4.07 -6.09 3.76
C VAL A 91 3.90 -5.46 5.14
N THR A 92 4.84 -5.75 6.01
CA THR A 92 4.95 -5.08 7.31
C THR A 92 6.36 -4.50 7.48
N THR A 93 6.51 -3.56 8.39
CA THR A 93 7.80 -3.00 8.74
C THR A 93 7.87 -2.75 10.24
N VAL A 94 9.09 -2.83 10.78
CA VAL A 94 9.39 -2.45 12.17
C VAL A 94 10.26 -1.19 12.20
N ASP A 95 10.44 -0.54 11.07
CA ASP A 95 11.24 0.67 10.97
C ASP A 95 10.48 1.87 11.52
N HIS A 96 10.90 2.36 12.68
CA HIS A 96 10.28 3.51 13.34
C HIS A 96 10.44 4.82 12.57
N HIS A 97 11.37 4.88 11.62
CA HIS A 97 11.61 6.08 10.82
C HIS A 97 10.56 6.28 9.72
N ILE A 98 9.77 5.26 9.42
CA ILE A 98 8.75 5.33 8.36
C ILE A 98 7.76 6.47 8.60
N HIS A 99 7.40 6.71 9.86
CA HIS A 99 6.48 7.78 10.24
C HIS A 99 7.03 9.16 9.84
N ASP A 100 8.31 9.42 10.16
CA ASP A 100 8.94 10.71 9.84
C ASP A 100 9.23 10.84 8.36
N GLU A 101 9.69 9.76 7.74
CA GLU A 101 10.06 9.72 6.32
C GLU A 101 8.86 10.05 5.42
N TYR A 102 7.69 9.52 5.73
CA TYR A 102 6.47 9.74 4.96
C TYR A 102 5.58 10.81 5.57
N LYS A 103 5.96 11.42 6.70
CA LYS A 103 5.19 12.46 7.38
C LYS A 103 3.75 12.03 7.63
N LEU A 104 3.60 10.82 8.19
CA LEU A 104 2.29 10.24 8.43
C LEU A 104 1.55 11.02 9.51
N LEU A 105 0.40 11.59 9.15
CA LEU A 105 -0.46 12.35 10.05
C LEU A 105 -1.60 11.50 10.63
N GLY A 106 -1.83 10.34 10.04
CA GLY A 106 -2.88 9.43 10.46
C GLY A 106 -3.02 8.27 9.48
N LEU A 107 -3.95 7.37 9.78
CA LEU A 107 -4.26 6.23 8.94
C LEU A 107 -5.74 6.26 8.53
N PRO A 108 -6.05 5.78 7.32
CA PRO A 108 -5.11 5.33 6.30
C PRO A 108 -4.39 6.49 5.62
N ALA A 109 -3.27 6.20 4.96
CA ALA A 109 -2.54 7.18 4.16
C ALA A 109 -2.07 6.51 2.87
N THR A 110 -2.29 7.17 1.74
CA THR A 110 -1.99 6.59 0.43
C THR A 110 -1.04 7.51 -0.34
N TYR A 111 0.00 6.91 -0.91
CA TYR A 111 1.02 7.60 -1.68
C TYR A 111 1.04 7.03 -3.09
N PHE A 112 0.95 7.93 -4.07
CA PHE A 112 0.99 7.58 -5.49
C PHE A 112 2.39 7.91 -6.00
N ILE A 113 3.17 6.88 -6.30
CA ILE A 113 4.60 6.99 -6.62
C ILE A 113 4.79 6.59 -8.07
N ASN A 114 5.46 7.45 -8.86
CA ASN A 114 5.71 7.14 -10.26
C ASN A 114 6.84 6.11 -10.42
N SER A 115 7.06 5.64 -11.64
CA SER A 115 8.06 4.60 -11.91
C SER A 115 9.51 5.05 -11.66
N SER A 116 9.73 6.36 -11.50
CA SER A 116 11.04 6.90 -11.11
C SER A 116 11.23 6.99 -9.60
N GLY A 117 10.21 6.59 -8.82
CA GLY A 117 10.27 6.62 -7.37
C GLY A 117 9.89 7.95 -6.74
N GLN A 118 9.34 8.88 -7.52
CA GLN A 118 8.91 10.18 -7.01
C GLN A 118 7.45 10.14 -6.58
N ILE A 119 7.14 10.82 -5.47
CA ILE A 119 5.76 10.92 -4.98
C ILE A 119 5.02 11.94 -5.85
N ALA A 120 4.03 11.47 -6.61
CA ALA A 120 3.21 12.32 -7.47
C ALA A 120 2.01 12.91 -6.73
N GLU A 121 1.44 12.16 -5.77
CA GLU A 121 0.26 12.57 -5.02
C GLU A 121 0.20 11.86 -3.68
N THR A 122 -0.39 12.50 -2.68
CA THR A 122 -0.63 11.91 -1.36
C THR A 122 -2.07 12.14 -0.95
N TRP A 123 -2.62 11.21 -0.17
CA TRP A 123 -3.96 11.32 0.38
C TRP A 123 -3.99 10.78 1.79
N THR A 124 -4.42 11.58 2.76
CA THR A 124 -4.56 11.17 4.15
C THR A 124 -6.05 10.97 4.46
N GLY A 125 -6.38 9.86 5.11
CA GLY A 125 -7.74 9.50 5.45
C GLY A 125 -8.37 8.58 4.43
N LEU A 126 -9.67 8.32 4.62
CA LEU A 126 -10.44 7.42 3.76
C LEU A 126 -10.43 7.91 2.32
N LEU A 127 -10.10 7.00 1.42
CA LEU A 127 -10.07 7.25 -0.02
C LEU A 127 -11.27 6.56 -0.64
N THR A 128 -12.15 7.33 -1.27
CA THR A 128 -13.32 6.78 -1.96
C THR A 128 -12.88 6.06 -3.23
N LYS A 129 -13.75 5.16 -3.73
CA LYS A 129 -13.51 4.45 -4.99
C LYS A 129 -13.25 5.43 -6.13
N GLU A 130 -14.09 6.45 -6.26
CA GLU A 130 -14.00 7.44 -7.33
C GLU A 130 -12.68 8.20 -7.26
N LYS A 131 -12.27 8.60 -6.05
CA LYS A 131 -11.03 9.34 -5.86
C LYS A 131 -9.80 8.46 -6.10
N LEU A 132 -9.86 7.21 -5.66
CA LEU A 132 -8.80 6.25 -5.95
C LEU A 132 -8.62 6.08 -7.45
N GLU A 133 -9.71 5.87 -8.18
CA GLU A 133 -9.65 5.71 -9.63
C GLU A 133 -9.09 6.95 -10.31
N GLU A 134 -9.53 8.14 -9.89
CA GLU A 134 -9.04 9.40 -10.44
C GLU A 134 -7.52 9.53 -10.28
N LEU A 135 -7.02 9.35 -9.06
CA LEU A 135 -5.60 9.55 -8.74
C LEU A 135 -4.73 8.44 -9.35
N ALA A 136 -5.20 7.20 -9.29
CA ALA A 136 -4.45 6.07 -9.83
C ALA A 136 -4.40 6.10 -11.36
N ASP A 137 -5.51 6.42 -12.01
CA ASP A 137 -5.54 6.52 -13.48
C ASP A 137 -4.65 7.68 -13.95
N ALA A 138 -4.64 8.79 -13.23
CA ALA A 138 -3.74 9.91 -13.53
C ALA A 138 -2.27 9.51 -13.39
N LEU A 139 -1.95 8.71 -12.37
CA LEU A 139 -0.60 8.21 -12.15
C LEU A 139 -0.14 7.32 -13.32
N ILE A 140 -0.99 6.41 -13.74
CA ILE A 140 -0.69 5.50 -14.86
C ILE A 140 -0.55 6.29 -16.16
N LYS A 141 -1.46 7.23 -16.41
CA LYS A 141 -1.48 8.02 -17.64
C LYS A 141 -0.25 8.93 -17.76
N ALA A 142 0.33 9.36 -16.66
CA ALA A 142 1.50 10.23 -16.66
C ALA A 142 2.81 9.48 -16.98
N GLU A 143 2.78 8.14 -17.02
CA GLU A 143 3.95 7.34 -17.36
C GLU A 143 4.30 7.49 -18.85
N PRO A 144 5.61 7.56 -19.17
CA PRO A 144 6.08 7.68 -20.56
C PRO A 144 5.80 6.45 -21.41
#